data_3703712f96ccb06f2cfd8b0dac747652
#
_entry.id   3703712f96ccb06f2cfd8b0dac747652
#
_cell.length_a   1.000
_cell.length_b   1.000
_cell.length_c   1.000
_cell.angle_alpha   90.00
_cell.angle_beta   90.00
_cell.angle_gamma   90.00
#
_symmetry.space_group_name_H-M   'P 1'
#
loop_
_entity.id
_entity.type
_entity.pdbx_description
1 polymer ?
#
loop_
_entity_poly.entity_id
_entity_poly.type
_entity_poly.pdbx_seq_one_letter_code
_entity_poly.pdbx_strand_id
1 'polypeptide(L)'
;MEYIVIILILGCVVISYLHHRQNMKLLRSVSSPNRGTGAERRLVIRMLRRGVHPKAIFHDLYLQKRNGEFAQIDIVVATPQGLLAIEVKDYSGWLFGNEKQRYWTQVLNYGKEKYR
;
A
#
# COMPACT_ATOMS: atom_id res chain seq x y z
N MET A 1 17.69 29.91 22.41
CA MET A 1 17.13 29.59 21.06
C MET A 1 17.59 28.22 20.60
N GLU A 2 18.86 27.87 20.68
CA GLU A 2 19.40 26.57 20.22
C GLU A 2 18.78 25.34 20.90
N TYR A 3 18.58 25.40 22.21
CA TYR A 3 17.98 24.29 22.97
C TYR A 3 16.53 24.01 22.59
N ILE A 4 15.76 25.04 22.22
CA ILE A 4 14.37 24.90 21.78
C ILE A 4 14.32 24.12 20.45
N VAL A 5 15.20 24.44 19.53
CA VAL A 5 15.29 23.73 18.23
C VAL A 5 15.66 22.26 18.44
N ILE A 6 16.62 21.98 19.32
CA ILE A 6 17.01 20.60 19.65
C ILE A 6 15.86 19.82 20.27
N ILE A 7 15.11 20.41 21.21
CA ILE A 7 13.93 19.77 21.82
C ILE A 7 12.86 19.47 20.79
N LEU A 8 12.58 20.40 19.85
CA LEU A 8 11.62 20.18 18.79
C LEU A 8 12.04 19.04 17.85
N ILE A 9 13.31 18.98 17.47
CA ILE A 9 13.84 17.90 16.62
C ILE A 9 13.71 16.56 17.34
N LEU A 10 14.13 16.47 18.61
CA LEU A 10 13.99 15.25 19.41
C LEU A 10 12.52 14.83 19.54
N GLY A 11 11.61 15.76 19.77
CA GLY A 11 10.18 15.50 19.82
C GLY A 11 9.66 14.92 18.50
N CYS A 12 10.03 15.48 17.35
CA CYS A 12 9.65 14.96 16.03
C CYS A 12 10.20 13.55 15.80
N VAL A 13 11.43 13.27 16.21
CA VAL A 13 12.04 11.93 16.08
C VAL A 13 11.29 10.91 16.93
N VAL A 14 10.97 11.24 18.17
CA VAL A 14 10.22 10.35 19.08
C VAL A 14 8.82 10.09 18.53
N ILE A 15 8.10 11.12 18.09
CA ILE A 15 6.76 10.98 17.50
C ILE A 15 6.82 10.10 16.26
N SER A 16 7.78 10.33 15.36
CA SER A 16 7.98 9.54 14.16
C SER A 16 8.26 8.07 14.47
N TYR A 17 9.10 7.80 15.46
CA TYR A 17 9.43 6.46 15.92
C TYR A 17 8.20 5.74 16.50
N LEU A 18 7.41 6.40 17.36
CA LEU A 18 6.19 5.84 17.94
C LEU A 18 5.16 5.53 16.84
N HIS A 19 4.99 6.45 15.90
CA HIS A 19 4.11 6.25 14.74
C HIS A 19 4.54 5.06 13.89
N HIS A 20 5.84 4.93 13.61
CA HIS A 20 6.39 3.79 12.88
C HIS A 20 6.12 2.47 13.63
N ARG A 21 6.35 2.42 14.94
CA ARG A 21 6.07 1.23 15.76
C ARG A 21 4.59 0.82 15.72
N GLN A 22 3.67 1.79 15.79
CA GLN A 22 2.24 1.52 15.69
C GLN A 22 1.87 0.94 14.32
N ASN A 23 2.41 1.49 13.23
CA ASN A 23 2.21 0.98 11.88
C ASN A 23 2.69 -0.46 11.74
N MET A 24 3.86 -0.78 12.29
CA MET A 24 4.40 -2.14 12.27
C MET A 24 3.53 -3.13 13.06
N LYS A 25 2.99 -2.72 14.20
CA LYS A 25 2.03 -3.56 14.96
C LYS A 25 0.76 -3.84 14.16
N LEU A 26 0.18 -2.80 13.54
CA LEU A 26 -0.99 -2.95 12.68
C LEU A 26 -0.71 -3.92 11.52
N LEU A 27 0.38 -3.71 10.82
CA LEU A 27 0.74 -4.54 9.67
C LEU A 27 0.93 -6.02 10.07
N ARG A 28 1.59 -6.28 11.20
CA ARG A 28 1.79 -7.63 11.73
C ARG A 28 0.51 -8.37 12.07
N SER A 29 -0.60 -7.68 12.27
CA SER A 29 -1.90 -8.32 12.46
C SER A 29 -2.48 -8.94 11.19
N VAL A 30 -1.95 -8.57 10.01
CA VAL A 30 -2.35 -9.07 8.70
C VAL A 30 -1.27 -9.94 8.06
N SER A 31 -0.02 -9.44 8.02
CA SER A 31 1.08 -10.10 7.32
C SER A 31 2.45 -9.75 7.91
N SER A 32 3.49 -10.44 7.44
CA SER A 32 4.87 -10.07 7.77
C SER A 32 5.19 -8.64 7.29
N PRO A 33 5.93 -7.85 8.09
CA PRO A 33 6.29 -6.47 7.73
C PRO A 33 7.08 -6.30 6.44
N ASN A 34 7.74 -7.36 5.98
CA ASN A 34 8.55 -7.35 4.75
C ASN A 34 7.80 -7.90 3.53
N ARG A 35 6.56 -8.33 3.70
CA ARG A 35 5.75 -8.91 2.63
C ARG A 35 5.18 -7.83 1.73
N GLY A 36 5.11 -8.10 0.43
CA GLY A 36 4.60 -7.17 -0.58
C GLY A 36 5.44 -5.90 -0.74
N THR A 37 4.96 -4.97 -1.53
CA THR A 37 5.59 -3.66 -1.77
C THR A 37 5.30 -2.65 -0.65
N GLY A 38 6.06 -1.55 -0.63
CA GLY A 38 5.80 -0.44 0.30
C GLY A 38 4.42 0.19 0.11
N ALA A 39 3.95 0.27 -1.14
CA ALA A 39 2.63 0.82 -1.47
C ALA A 39 1.49 -0.07 -0.95
N GLU A 40 1.59 -1.38 -1.16
CA GLU A 40 0.65 -2.36 -0.61
C GLU A 40 0.56 -2.27 0.91
N ARG A 41 1.72 -2.27 1.61
CA ARG A 41 1.76 -2.14 3.07
C ARG A 41 1.12 -0.84 3.58
N ARG A 42 1.34 0.29 2.89
CA ARG A 42 0.68 1.56 3.22
C ARG A 42 -0.84 1.46 3.07
N LEU A 43 -1.32 0.79 2.03
CA LEU A 43 -2.75 0.60 1.81
C LEU A 43 -3.36 -0.30 2.90
N VAL A 44 -2.73 -1.43 3.24
CA VAL A 44 -3.16 -2.32 4.34
C VAL A 44 -3.27 -1.54 5.65
N ILE A 45 -2.24 -0.77 6.03
CA ILE A 45 -2.25 0.05 7.26
C ILE A 45 -3.41 1.07 7.22
N ARG A 46 -3.66 1.70 6.07
CA ARG A 46 -4.76 2.66 5.90
C ARG A 46 -6.13 2.01 6.09
N MET A 47 -6.34 0.80 5.54
CA MET A 47 -7.58 0.04 5.73
C MET A 47 -7.79 -0.34 7.19
N LEU A 48 -6.76 -0.83 7.88
CA LEU A 48 -6.81 -1.17 9.30
C LEU A 48 -7.15 0.06 10.17
N ARG A 49 -6.57 1.21 9.88
CA ARG A 49 -6.87 2.47 10.57
C ARG A 49 -8.30 2.97 10.31
N ARG A 50 -8.90 2.56 9.19
CA ARG A 50 -10.31 2.84 8.85
C ARG A 50 -11.29 1.81 9.43
N GLY A 51 -10.80 0.85 10.22
CA GLY A 51 -11.62 -0.12 10.92
C GLY A 51 -11.88 -1.42 10.15
N VAL A 52 -11.22 -1.65 9.04
CA VAL A 52 -11.29 -2.97 8.38
C VAL A 52 -10.64 -4.00 9.29
N HIS A 53 -11.35 -5.08 9.57
CA HIS A 53 -10.87 -6.09 10.50
C HIS A 53 -9.65 -6.83 9.91
N PRO A 54 -8.58 -7.08 10.70
CA PRO A 54 -7.36 -7.72 10.18
C PRO A 54 -7.59 -9.07 9.51
N LYS A 55 -8.52 -9.88 10.03
CA LYS A 55 -8.87 -11.19 9.46
C LYS A 55 -9.65 -11.11 8.13
N ALA A 56 -10.12 -9.93 7.76
CA ALA A 56 -10.79 -9.70 6.48
C ALA A 56 -9.81 -9.31 5.36
N ILE A 57 -8.54 -9.04 5.69
CA ILE A 57 -7.52 -8.60 4.73
C ILE A 57 -6.54 -9.75 4.48
N PHE A 58 -6.39 -10.13 3.22
CA PHE A 58 -5.37 -11.07 2.74
C PHE A 58 -4.38 -10.28 1.88
N HIS A 59 -3.14 -10.18 2.35
CA HIS A 59 -2.10 -9.38 1.71
C HIS A 59 -1.08 -10.29 1.02
N ASP A 60 -0.74 -9.95 -0.23
CA ASP A 60 0.24 -10.67 -1.04
C ASP A 60 -0.11 -12.16 -1.16
N LEU A 61 -1.32 -12.42 -1.68
CA LEU A 61 -1.90 -13.76 -1.79
C LEU A 61 -1.42 -14.46 -3.05
N TYR A 62 -0.95 -15.69 -2.91
CA TYR A 62 -0.56 -16.55 -4.02
C TYR A 62 -1.56 -17.69 -4.20
N LEU A 63 -2.16 -17.76 -5.37
CA LEU A 63 -3.11 -18.80 -5.75
C LEU A 63 -2.50 -19.72 -6.80
N GLN A 64 -2.50 -21.02 -6.55
CA GLN A 64 -2.03 -21.97 -7.53
C GLN A 64 -3.08 -22.16 -8.64
N LYS A 65 -2.65 -22.00 -9.88
CA LYS A 65 -3.45 -22.26 -11.08
C LYS A 65 -3.47 -23.75 -11.41
N ARG A 66 -4.40 -24.18 -12.25
CA ARG A 66 -4.50 -25.57 -12.71
C ARG A 66 -3.26 -26.09 -13.46
N ASN A 67 -2.52 -25.20 -14.10
CA ASN A 67 -1.27 -25.52 -14.81
C ASN A 67 -0.03 -25.59 -13.91
N GLY A 68 -0.20 -25.46 -12.57
CA GLY A 68 0.88 -25.47 -11.58
C GLY A 68 1.56 -24.12 -11.35
N GLU A 69 1.29 -23.11 -12.16
CA GLU A 69 1.78 -21.74 -11.94
C GLU A 69 1.05 -21.06 -10.77
N PHE A 70 1.61 -19.97 -10.28
CA PHE A 70 0.96 -19.14 -9.27
C PHE A 70 0.47 -17.81 -9.87
N ALA A 71 -0.71 -17.38 -9.44
CA ALA A 71 -1.19 -16.02 -9.61
C ALA A 71 -1.00 -15.28 -8.28
N GLN A 72 -0.41 -14.10 -8.34
CA GLN A 72 -0.32 -13.19 -7.19
C GLN A 72 -1.48 -12.19 -7.25
N ILE A 73 -2.06 -11.91 -6.09
CA ILE A 73 -3.05 -10.84 -5.88
C ILE A 73 -2.52 -10.00 -4.74
N ASP A 74 -2.35 -8.70 -4.97
CA ASP A 74 -1.72 -7.82 -4.00
C ASP A 74 -2.51 -7.75 -2.69
N ILE A 75 -3.82 -7.50 -2.77
CA ILE A 75 -4.70 -7.47 -1.60
C ILE A 75 -6.07 -8.03 -1.95
N VAL A 76 -6.60 -8.90 -1.10
CA VAL A 76 -8.00 -9.32 -1.14
C VAL A 76 -8.67 -8.91 0.17
N VAL A 77 -9.85 -8.30 0.09
CA VAL A 77 -10.64 -7.93 1.27
C VAL A 77 -11.97 -8.69 1.24
N ALA A 78 -12.24 -9.43 2.30
CA ALA A 78 -13.54 -10.06 2.50
C ALA A 78 -14.56 -9.02 3.03
N THR A 79 -15.66 -8.88 2.32
CA THR A 79 -16.76 -7.97 2.69
C THR A 79 -18.07 -8.76 2.79
N PRO A 80 -19.10 -8.21 3.42
CA PRO A 80 -20.43 -8.85 3.44
C PRO A 80 -21.04 -9.07 2.04
N GLN A 81 -20.60 -8.28 1.05
CA GLN A 81 -21.08 -8.37 -0.34
C GLN A 81 -20.23 -9.32 -1.21
N GLY A 82 -19.07 -9.77 -0.71
CA GLY A 82 -18.17 -10.65 -1.45
C GLY A 82 -16.70 -10.31 -1.27
N LEU A 83 -15.86 -10.82 -2.16
CA LEU A 83 -14.41 -10.58 -2.15
C LEU A 83 -14.07 -9.40 -3.06
N LEU A 84 -13.32 -8.46 -2.53
CA LEU A 84 -12.74 -7.35 -3.29
C LEU A 84 -11.25 -7.63 -3.53
N ALA A 85 -10.87 -7.88 -4.78
CA ALA A 85 -9.48 -7.99 -5.21
C ALA A 85 -8.94 -6.61 -5.61
N ILE A 86 -7.79 -6.24 -5.08
CA ILE A 86 -7.14 -4.94 -5.30
C ILE A 86 -5.74 -5.18 -5.83
N GLU A 87 -5.45 -4.60 -6.98
CA GLU A 87 -4.11 -4.51 -7.58
C GLU A 87 -3.55 -3.12 -7.26
N VAL A 88 -2.36 -3.04 -6.68
CA VAL A 88 -1.74 -1.79 -6.24
C VAL A 88 -0.70 -1.36 -7.26
N LYS A 89 -0.88 -0.17 -7.82
CA LYS A 89 0.08 0.46 -8.74
C LYS A 89 0.61 1.75 -8.13
N ASP A 90 1.92 1.79 -7.89
CA ASP A 90 2.62 2.94 -7.32
C ASP A 90 3.43 3.64 -8.43
N TYR A 91 2.69 4.30 -9.33
CA TYR A 91 3.29 5.05 -10.43
C TYR A 91 3.55 6.49 -10.01
N SER A 92 4.70 7.03 -10.42
CA SER A 92 5.01 8.47 -10.34
C SER A 92 4.43 9.20 -11.55
N GLY A 93 4.27 10.52 -11.43
CA GLY A 93 3.76 11.37 -12.50
C GLY A 93 2.24 11.34 -12.63
N TRP A 94 1.75 11.59 -13.84
CA TRP A 94 0.34 11.67 -14.14
C TRP A 94 -0.12 10.45 -14.92
N LEU A 95 -1.29 9.91 -14.56
CA LEU A 95 -1.93 8.80 -15.24
C LEU A 95 -3.19 9.28 -15.95
N PHE A 96 -3.28 9.02 -17.25
CA PHE A 96 -4.43 9.32 -18.08
C PHE A 96 -5.01 8.04 -18.65
N GLY A 97 -6.30 7.84 -18.46
CA GLY A 97 -7.02 6.68 -18.99
C GLY A 97 -8.45 6.63 -18.47
N ASN A 98 -9.25 5.78 -19.08
CA ASN A 98 -10.60 5.46 -18.64
C ASN A 98 -10.89 3.98 -18.89
N GLU A 99 -12.06 3.50 -18.44
CA GLU A 99 -12.48 2.10 -18.53
C GLU A 99 -12.60 1.55 -19.96
N LYS A 100 -12.80 2.44 -20.95
CA LYS A 100 -12.97 2.07 -22.38
C LYS A 100 -11.64 1.98 -23.12
N GLN A 101 -10.56 2.47 -22.54
CA GLN A 101 -9.23 2.47 -23.15
C GLN A 101 -8.48 1.19 -22.82
N ARG A 102 -7.88 0.58 -23.87
CA ARG A 102 -7.04 -0.61 -23.71
C ARG A 102 -5.75 -0.32 -22.92
N TYR A 103 -5.23 0.89 -23.00
CA TYR A 103 -3.98 1.33 -22.37
C TYR A 103 -4.17 2.63 -21.64
N TRP A 104 -3.50 2.75 -20.50
CA TRP A 104 -3.38 4.00 -19.76
C TRP A 104 -2.03 4.64 -20.12
N THR A 105 -1.99 5.97 -20.14
CA THR A 105 -0.78 6.72 -20.43
C THR A 105 -0.20 7.30 -19.16
N GLN A 106 1.04 6.95 -18.85
CA GLN A 106 1.82 7.58 -17.78
C GLN A 106 2.64 8.73 -18.38
N VAL A 107 2.63 9.89 -17.73
CA VAL A 107 3.38 11.07 -18.12
C VAL A 107 4.31 11.47 -16.98
N LEU A 108 5.61 11.45 -17.26
CA LEU A 108 6.67 11.83 -16.33
C LEU A 108 7.35 13.14 -16.80
N ASN A 109 8.17 13.73 -15.93
CA ASN A 109 9.04 14.88 -16.25
C ASN A 109 8.30 16.02 -16.94
N TYR A 110 7.14 16.42 -16.38
CA TYR A 110 6.31 17.52 -16.92
C TYR A 110 5.95 17.34 -18.41
N GLY A 111 5.70 16.10 -18.82
CA GLY A 111 5.29 15.79 -20.20
C GLY A 111 6.42 15.47 -21.17
N LYS A 112 7.66 15.41 -20.72
CA LYS A 112 8.81 15.03 -21.56
C LYS A 112 8.87 13.54 -21.88
N GLU A 113 8.37 12.70 -20.98
CA GLU A 113 8.37 11.24 -21.11
C GLU A 113 6.96 10.70 -21.01
N LYS A 114 6.54 9.84 -21.97
CA LYS A 114 5.22 9.20 -22.03
C LYS A 114 5.39 7.70 -22.22
N TYR A 115 4.67 6.93 -21.41
CA TYR A 115 4.62 5.46 -21.46
C TYR A 115 3.17 4.97 -21.62
N ARG A 116 2.95 3.90 -22.37
CA ARG A 116 1.65 3.27 -22.61
C ARG A 116 1.68 1.82 -22.18
#